data_da8111dbdde6bf05c8e5c568d8008f91
#
_entry.id   da8111dbdde6bf05c8e5c568d8008f91
#
_cell.length_a   1.000
_cell.length_b   1.000
_cell.length_c   1.000
_cell.angle_alpha   90.00
_cell.angle_beta   90.00
_cell.angle_gamma   90.00
#
_symmetry.space_group_name_H-M   'P 1'
#
loop_
_entity.id
_entity.type
_entity.pdbx_description
1 polymer ?
#
loop_
_entity_poly.entity_id
_entity_poly.type
_entity_poly.pdbx_seq_one_letter_code
_entity_poly.pdbx_strand_id
1 'polypeptide(L)'
;GGVDLVNGADVRLVPDHIAGRGTSDASTISVEYPSLLTDLLAGDLVVLGDGAISLSVDSVDEHAVHCRVRTGGRVQGRPGVHIPSERLRLSTPTDEDLVLGRAMAEAGADFLAVSFVRSAHDLRVMREAVAPLQVRLVAKVETMSAIAGLDEIIAEADAVMVARGDLGIECPLEDVPHLQKRIVRQCVEAGVPVITATQMMESMIVSPSPTRAEVSDIANAVFDGTDALMLSAETAVGADPVAVVRTMNRIAGRAETEANYRQWGARLGRVQRGRWPRSEEHTSELPVTFLYLVCRLLLEKK
;
A
#
# COMPACT_ATOMS: atom_id res chain seq x y z
N GLY A 1 -5.57 -27.24 1.23
CA GLY A 1 -4.20 -27.52 1.68
C GLY A 1 -3.26 -26.51 1.08
N GLY A 2 -2.14 -26.23 1.77
CA GLY A 2 -1.12 -25.33 1.24
C GLY A 2 -0.11 -26.12 0.39
N VAL A 3 0.65 -25.38 -0.43
CA VAL A 3 1.75 -25.87 -1.26
C VAL A 3 3.06 -25.36 -0.71
N ASP A 4 4.03 -26.23 -0.46
CA ASP A 4 5.36 -25.86 -0.01
C ASP A 4 6.30 -25.73 -1.21
N LEU A 5 6.84 -24.53 -1.42
CA LEU A 5 7.84 -24.22 -2.46
C LEU A 5 9.23 -24.25 -1.84
N VAL A 6 10.14 -25.02 -2.45
CA VAL A 6 11.51 -25.22 -1.97
C VAL A 6 12.48 -24.38 -2.79
N ASN A 7 13.44 -23.72 -2.14
CA ASN A 7 14.47 -22.91 -2.82
C ASN A 7 15.17 -23.73 -3.90
N GLY A 8 15.31 -23.14 -5.09
CA GLY A 8 15.95 -23.74 -6.25
C GLY A 8 15.06 -24.72 -7.04
N ALA A 9 13.84 -25.00 -6.57
CA ALA A 9 12.91 -25.83 -7.34
C ALA A 9 12.35 -25.11 -8.55
N ASP A 10 12.01 -25.88 -9.58
CA ASP A 10 11.29 -25.38 -10.73
C ASP A 10 9.79 -25.37 -10.44
N VAL A 11 9.11 -24.28 -10.80
CA VAL A 11 7.67 -24.12 -10.68
C VAL A 11 7.11 -23.41 -11.90
N ARG A 12 5.91 -23.78 -12.31
CA ARG A 12 5.19 -23.13 -13.42
C ARG A 12 4.06 -22.30 -12.91
N LEU A 13 3.94 -21.07 -13.40
CA LEU A 13 2.73 -20.26 -13.21
C LEU A 13 1.87 -20.44 -14.47
N VAL A 14 0.61 -20.79 -14.28
CA VAL A 14 -0.32 -21.11 -15.37
C VAL A 14 -1.59 -20.30 -15.19
N PRO A 15 -2.07 -19.56 -16.21
CA PRO A 15 -3.34 -18.87 -16.11
C PRO A 15 -4.50 -19.83 -15.80
N ASP A 16 -5.42 -19.41 -14.94
CA ASP A 16 -6.57 -20.20 -14.48
C ASP A 16 -7.40 -20.78 -15.64
N HIS A 17 -7.53 -20.07 -16.74
CA HIS A 17 -8.28 -20.52 -17.92
C HIS A 17 -7.60 -21.69 -18.66
N ILE A 18 -6.29 -21.92 -18.42
CA ILE A 18 -5.52 -23.04 -18.97
C ILE A 18 -5.43 -24.18 -17.94
N ALA A 19 -5.04 -23.86 -16.71
CA ALA A 19 -4.83 -24.88 -15.66
C ALA A 19 -6.13 -25.43 -15.04
N GLY A 20 -7.22 -24.70 -15.15
CA GLY A 20 -8.41 -24.90 -14.33
C GLY A 20 -8.28 -24.20 -12.96
N ARG A 21 -9.35 -23.55 -12.55
CA ARG A 21 -9.38 -22.71 -11.35
C ARG A 21 -9.04 -23.48 -10.08
N GLY A 22 -8.03 -23.02 -9.35
CA GLY A 22 -7.66 -23.60 -8.04
C GLY A 22 -6.85 -24.90 -8.10
N THR A 23 -6.30 -25.28 -9.23
CA THR A 23 -5.42 -26.44 -9.38
C THR A 23 -3.97 -26.03 -9.18
N SER A 24 -3.51 -26.01 -7.92
CA SER A 24 -2.11 -25.72 -7.62
C SER A 24 -1.46 -26.87 -6.87
N ASP A 25 -0.23 -27.20 -7.24
CA ASP A 25 0.65 -28.16 -6.58
C ASP A 25 2.08 -27.61 -6.48
N ALA A 26 3.02 -28.40 -5.97
CA ALA A 26 4.42 -27.97 -5.79
C ALA A 26 5.16 -27.66 -7.11
N SER A 27 4.63 -28.08 -8.27
CA SER A 27 5.23 -27.87 -9.58
C SER A 27 4.46 -26.85 -10.43
N THR A 28 3.22 -26.54 -10.07
CA THR A 28 2.33 -25.70 -10.87
C THR A 28 1.43 -24.86 -9.96
N ILE A 29 1.42 -23.57 -10.18
CA ILE A 29 0.55 -22.60 -9.49
C ILE A 29 -0.40 -21.97 -10.51
N SER A 30 -1.69 -22.12 -10.27
CA SER A 30 -2.74 -21.47 -11.05
C SER A 30 -2.88 -20.01 -10.64
N VAL A 31 -2.88 -19.10 -11.63
CA VAL A 31 -2.91 -17.64 -11.42
C VAL A 31 -4.12 -17.06 -12.14
N GLU A 32 -4.95 -16.31 -11.42
CA GLU A 32 -6.12 -15.61 -11.99
C GLU A 32 -5.69 -14.32 -12.70
N TYR A 33 -4.88 -14.44 -13.72
CA TYR A 33 -4.45 -13.34 -14.57
C TYR A 33 -4.33 -13.78 -16.02
N PRO A 34 -5.30 -13.43 -16.89
CA PRO A 34 -5.34 -13.89 -18.29
C PRO A 34 -4.12 -13.48 -19.12
N SER A 35 -3.56 -12.29 -18.85
CA SER A 35 -2.41 -11.75 -19.59
C SER A 35 -1.05 -12.21 -19.06
N LEU A 36 -1.01 -13.16 -18.11
CA LEU A 36 0.21 -13.63 -17.45
C LEU A 36 1.33 -13.99 -18.45
N LEU A 37 0.97 -14.72 -19.51
CA LEU A 37 1.92 -15.21 -20.53
C LEU A 37 2.42 -14.14 -21.49
N THR A 38 1.72 -13.01 -21.57
CA THR A 38 2.09 -11.91 -22.47
C THR A 38 2.82 -10.79 -21.75
N ASP A 39 2.64 -10.69 -20.44
CA ASP A 39 3.13 -9.58 -19.65
C ASP A 39 4.44 -9.91 -18.92
N LEU A 40 4.71 -11.19 -18.64
CA LEU A 40 5.97 -11.62 -18.03
C LEU A 40 7.03 -11.97 -19.09
N LEU A 41 8.27 -11.65 -18.77
CA LEU A 41 9.45 -11.96 -19.59
C LEU A 41 10.51 -12.70 -18.77
N ALA A 42 11.40 -13.42 -19.46
CA ALA A 42 12.56 -14.02 -18.80
C ALA A 42 13.40 -12.95 -18.07
N GLY A 43 13.75 -13.23 -16.83
CA GLY A 43 14.47 -12.33 -15.94
C GLY A 43 13.57 -11.54 -14.98
N ASP A 44 12.25 -11.50 -15.20
CA ASP A 44 11.32 -10.85 -14.27
C ASP A 44 11.28 -11.57 -12.92
N LEU A 45 10.99 -10.82 -11.88
CA LEU A 45 10.75 -11.34 -10.53
C LEU A 45 9.24 -11.39 -10.28
N VAL A 46 8.75 -12.54 -9.88
CA VAL A 46 7.36 -12.71 -9.41
C VAL A 46 7.38 -12.97 -7.92
N VAL A 47 6.52 -12.27 -7.17
CA VAL A 47 6.43 -12.41 -5.73
C VAL A 47 5.05 -12.88 -5.34
N LEU A 48 4.98 -13.84 -4.42
CA LEU A 48 3.72 -14.40 -3.92
C LEU A 48 3.47 -13.97 -2.48
N GLY A 49 2.23 -13.59 -2.19
CA GLY A 49 1.84 -13.07 -0.88
C GLY A 49 2.51 -11.74 -0.57
N ASP A 50 2.80 -11.49 0.70
CA ASP A 50 3.32 -10.21 1.19
C ASP A 50 4.87 -10.11 1.09
N GLY A 51 5.46 -10.63 0.02
CA GLY A 51 6.91 -10.59 -0.17
C GLY A 51 7.66 -11.83 0.32
N ALA A 52 6.98 -12.78 0.95
CA ALA A 52 7.60 -13.94 1.59
C ALA A 52 8.20 -14.94 0.60
N ILE A 53 7.62 -15.07 -0.60
CA ILE A 53 8.03 -16.06 -1.61
C ILE A 53 8.38 -15.33 -2.90
N SER A 54 9.54 -15.62 -3.47
CA SER A 54 9.98 -15.01 -4.72
C SER A 54 10.42 -16.04 -5.75
N LEU A 55 10.04 -15.78 -7.00
CA LEU A 55 10.28 -16.63 -8.16
C LEU A 55 10.99 -15.80 -9.24
N SER A 56 12.06 -16.33 -9.84
CA SER A 56 12.62 -15.73 -11.06
C SER A 56 12.03 -16.42 -12.28
N VAL A 57 11.62 -15.63 -13.27
CA VAL A 57 11.15 -16.16 -14.56
C VAL A 57 12.35 -16.59 -15.40
N ASP A 58 12.41 -17.87 -15.74
CA ASP A 58 13.44 -18.43 -16.62
C ASP A 58 13.01 -18.34 -18.09
N SER A 59 11.74 -18.65 -18.39
CA SER A 59 11.16 -18.57 -19.75
C SER A 59 9.64 -18.50 -19.71
N VAL A 60 9.04 -18.10 -20.83
CA VAL A 60 7.58 -18.10 -21.02
C VAL A 60 7.29 -18.84 -22.34
N ASP A 61 6.28 -19.71 -22.31
CA ASP A 61 5.75 -20.38 -23.49
C ASP A 61 4.24 -20.14 -23.66
N GLU A 62 3.60 -20.83 -24.60
CA GLU A 62 2.17 -20.66 -24.89
C GLU A 62 1.24 -21.15 -23.77
N HIS A 63 1.75 -21.86 -22.76
CA HIS A 63 0.95 -22.53 -21.74
C HIS A 63 1.34 -22.15 -20.32
N ALA A 64 2.59 -21.73 -20.08
CA ALA A 64 3.12 -21.48 -18.75
C ALA A 64 4.25 -20.46 -18.72
N VAL A 65 4.41 -19.83 -17.55
CA VAL A 65 5.63 -19.13 -17.16
C VAL A 65 6.48 -20.09 -16.34
N HIS A 66 7.66 -20.42 -16.83
CA HIS A 66 8.61 -21.27 -16.13
C HIS A 66 9.46 -20.45 -15.19
N CYS A 67 9.42 -20.80 -13.92
CA CYS A 67 10.08 -20.06 -12.86
C CYS A 67 10.96 -20.96 -12.01
N ARG A 68 11.95 -20.33 -11.40
CA ARG A 68 12.79 -20.92 -10.36
C ARG A 68 12.51 -20.24 -9.03
N VAL A 69 12.26 -21.03 -7.99
CA VAL A 69 12.04 -20.53 -6.63
C VAL A 69 13.35 -19.94 -6.10
N ARG A 70 13.38 -18.63 -5.85
CA ARG A 70 14.49 -17.94 -5.18
C ARG A 70 14.36 -18.02 -3.67
N THR A 71 13.20 -17.60 -3.16
CA THR A 71 12.85 -17.71 -1.74
C THR A 71 11.61 -18.57 -1.65
N GLY A 72 11.74 -19.72 -1.04
CA GLY A 72 10.65 -20.67 -0.84
C GLY A 72 9.84 -20.36 0.40
N GLY A 73 8.72 -21.06 0.50
CA GLY A 73 7.79 -20.91 1.62
C GLY A 73 6.49 -21.64 1.37
N ARG A 74 5.57 -21.52 2.29
CA ARG A 74 4.26 -22.17 2.20
C ARG A 74 3.23 -21.23 1.59
N VAL A 75 2.74 -21.58 0.42
CA VAL A 75 1.62 -20.91 -0.24
C VAL A 75 0.31 -21.48 0.30
N GLN A 76 -0.56 -20.65 0.87
CA GLN A 76 -1.87 -21.04 1.37
C GLN A 76 -2.96 -20.09 0.86
N GLY A 77 -4.15 -20.63 0.66
CA GLY A 77 -5.30 -19.84 0.21
C GLY A 77 -5.13 -19.32 -1.21
N ARG A 78 -5.41 -18.05 -1.40
CA ARG A 78 -5.24 -17.30 -2.66
C ARG A 78 -4.36 -16.08 -2.38
N PRO A 79 -3.04 -16.26 -2.28
CA PRO A 79 -2.12 -15.14 -2.06
C PRO A 79 -2.12 -14.22 -3.28
N GLY A 80 -1.85 -12.94 -3.06
CA GLY A 80 -1.57 -12.00 -4.12
C GLY A 80 -0.39 -12.49 -4.97
N VAL A 81 -0.42 -12.21 -6.26
CA VAL A 81 0.69 -12.43 -7.18
C VAL A 81 1.17 -11.07 -7.65
N HIS A 82 2.36 -10.69 -7.24
CA HIS A 82 2.99 -9.44 -7.66
C HIS A 82 3.92 -9.72 -8.85
N ILE A 83 3.68 -9.01 -9.93
CA ILE A 83 4.55 -8.97 -11.10
C ILE A 83 5.01 -7.52 -11.30
N PRO A 84 6.14 -7.26 -11.97
CA PRO A 84 6.63 -5.89 -12.15
C PRO A 84 5.54 -4.97 -12.70
N SER A 85 5.27 -3.86 -12.02
CA SER A 85 4.15 -2.94 -12.36
C SER A 85 4.26 -2.37 -13.76
N GLU A 86 5.50 -2.27 -14.30
CA GLU A 86 5.78 -1.85 -15.67
C GLU A 86 5.23 -2.83 -16.73
N ARG A 87 5.00 -4.10 -16.34
CA ARG A 87 4.48 -5.16 -17.20
C ARG A 87 2.96 -5.25 -17.18
N LEU A 88 2.35 -4.79 -16.09
CA LEU A 88 0.90 -4.90 -15.89
C LEU A 88 0.12 -4.06 -16.92
N ARG A 89 -0.68 -4.74 -17.76
CA ARG A 89 -1.62 -4.11 -18.70
C ARG A 89 -2.99 -3.84 -18.09
N LEU A 90 -3.19 -4.22 -16.84
CA LEU A 90 -4.43 -3.90 -16.13
C LEU A 90 -4.59 -2.38 -16.01
N SER A 91 -5.78 -1.90 -16.32
CA SER A 91 -6.15 -0.53 -15.97
C SER A 91 -6.28 -0.43 -14.44
N THR A 92 -5.81 0.67 -13.89
CA THR A 92 -6.08 1.04 -12.49
C THR A 92 -6.76 2.39 -12.50
N PRO A 93 -7.93 2.55 -11.87
CA PRO A 93 -8.81 1.51 -11.29
C PRO A 93 -9.38 0.56 -12.36
N THR A 94 -9.70 -0.68 -11.95
CA THR A 94 -10.43 -1.63 -12.79
C THR A 94 -11.92 -1.25 -12.88
N ASP A 95 -12.66 -1.79 -13.84
CA ASP A 95 -14.12 -1.58 -13.93
C ASP A 95 -14.83 -2.00 -12.64
N GLU A 96 -14.37 -3.08 -11.98
CA GLU A 96 -14.91 -3.53 -10.70
C GLU A 96 -14.63 -2.52 -9.59
N ASP A 97 -13.43 -1.93 -9.54
CA ASP A 97 -13.08 -0.90 -8.57
C ASP A 97 -13.96 0.33 -8.71
N LEU A 98 -14.30 0.71 -9.94
CA LEU A 98 -15.19 1.86 -10.21
C LEU A 98 -16.61 1.58 -9.69
N VAL A 99 -17.13 0.38 -9.92
CA VAL A 99 -18.45 -0.04 -9.39
C VAL A 99 -18.45 -0.06 -7.87
N LEU A 100 -17.43 -0.64 -7.25
CA LEU A 100 -17.30 -0.70 -5.79
C LEU A 100 -17.09 0.69 -5.19
N GLY A 101 -16.24 1.52 -5.81
CA GLY A 101 -16.00 2.89 -5.37
C GLY A 101 -17.29 3.71 -5.34
N ARG A 102 -18.12 3.58 -6.40
CA ARG A 102 -19.43 4.24 -6.44
C ARG A 102 -20.37 3.72 -5.35
N ALA A 103 -20.45 2.40 -5.16
CA ALA A 103 -21.29 1.82 -4.12
C ALA A 103 -20.88 2.27 -2.71
N MET A 104 -19.57 2.40 -2.45
CA MET A 104 -19.07 2.90 -1.17
C MET A 104 -19.36 4.40 -0.98
N ALA A 105 -19.21 5.19 -2.02
CA ALA A 105 -19.57 6.61 -2.00
C ALA A 105 -21.06 6.81 -1.73
N GLU A 106 -21.94 6.01 -2.36
CA GLU A 106 -23.39 6.01 -2.12
C GLU A 106 -23.75 5.55 -0.70
N ALA A 107 -22.94 4.66 -0.12
CA ALA A 107 -23.07 4.23 1.27
C ALA A 107 -22.59 5.29 2.29
N GLY A 108 -22.04 6.42 1.82
CA GLY A 108 -21.63 7.55 2.67
C GLY A 108 -20.17 7.46 3.16
N ALA A 109 -19.29 6.81 2.42
CA ALA A 109 -17.86 6.84 2.73
C ALA A 109 -17.30 8.26 2.60
N ASP A 110 -16.53 8.71 3.59
CA ASP A 110 -15.85 10.02 3.56
C ASP A 110 -14.61 10.00 2.66
N PHE A 111 -13.93 8.85 2.61
CA PHE A 111 -12.71 8.63 1.85
C PHE A 111 -12.76 7.31 1.08
N LEU A 112 -12.19 7.31 -0.11
CA LEU A 112 -11.88 6.11 -0.89
C LEU A 112 -10.39 6.03 -1.15
N ALA A 113 -9.76 4.95 -0.71
CA ALA A 113 -8.35 4.68 -0.99
C ALA A 113 -8.23 3.90 -2.31
N VAL A 114 -7.55 4.49 -3.28
CA VAL A 114 -7.30 3.89 -4.59
C VAL A 114 -5.97 3.16 -4.54
N SER A 115 -6.02 1.83 -4.67
CA SER A 115 -4.83 0.98 -4.66
C SER A 115 -4.10 1.01 -6.00
N PHE A 116 -2.81 0.77 -5.97
CA PHE A 116 -1.94 0.65 -7.14
C PHE A 116 -2.04 1.84 -8.11
N VAL A 117 -2.21 3.04 -7.59
CA VAL A 117 -2.18 4.27 -8.38
C VAL A 117 -0.84 4.37 -9.11
N ARG A 118 -0.87 4.61 -10.43
CA ARG A 118 0.32 4.77 -11.27
C ARG A 118 0.47 6.18 -11.81
N SER A 119 -0.64 6.92 -11.87
CA SER A 119 -0.69 8.28 -12.40
C SER A 119 -1.86 9.08 -11.83
N ALA A 120 -1.83 10.39 -11.99
CA ALA A 120 -2.95 11.27 -11.66
C ALA A 120 -4.24 10.94 -12.47
N HIS A 121 -4.10 10.32 -13.64
CA HIS A 121 -5.24 9.89 -14.46
C HIS A 121 -6.11 8.87 -13.72
N ASP A 122 -5.50 7.94 -12.98
CA ASP A 122 -6.19 6.89 -12.25
C ASP A 122 -7.14 7.49 -11.18
N LEU A 123 -6.69 8.56 -10.52
CA LEU A 123 -7.51 9.30 -9.56
C LEU A 123 -8.65 10.06 -10.26
N ARG A 124 -8.39 10.67 -11.41
CA ARG A 124 -9.44 11.35 -12.19
C ARG A 124 -10.52 10.38 -12.62
N VAL A 125 -10.16 9.21 -13.12
CA VAL A 125 -11.10 8.15 -13.49
C VAL A 125 -12.00 7.75 -12.33
N MET A 126 -11.42 7.52 -11.14
CA MET A 126 -12.21 7.22 -9.94
C MET A 126 -13.10 8.40 -9.54
N ARG A 127 -12.60 9.63 -9.60
CA ARG A 127 -13.37 10.84 -9.26
C ARG A 127 -14.57 11.03 -10.17
N GLU A 128 -14.42 10.77 -11.47
CA GLU A 128 -15.51 10.79 -12.44
C GLU A 128 -16.56 9.70 -12.15
N ALA A 129 -16.10 8.49 -11.81
CA ALA A 129 -16.99 7.37 -11.51
C ALA A 129 -17.86 7.62 -10.28
N VAL A 130 -17.35 8.31 -9.27
CA VAL A 130 -18.10 8.60 -8.03
C VAL A 130 -18.93 9.88 -8.10
N ALA A 131 -18.71 10.71 -9.12
CA ALA A 131 -19.47 11.96 -9.28
C ALA A 131 -21.00 11.71 -9.37
N PRO A 132 -21.88 12.58 -8.85
CA PRO A 132 -21.58 13.87 -8.19
C PRO A 132 -21.34 13.77 -6.67
N LEU A 133 -21.08 12.58 -6.13
CA LEU A 133 -20.89 12.36 -4.71
C LEU A 133 -19.57 12.99 -4.23
N GLN A 134 -19.62 13.61 -3.06
CA GLN A 134 -18.49 14.33 -2.48
C GLN A 134 -17.66 13.38 -1.58
N VAL A 135 -16.91 12.47 -2.20
CA VAL A 135 -15.98 11.56 -1.50
C VAL A 135 -14.54 11.97 -1.80
N ARG A 136 -13.67 11.92 -0.79
CA ARG A 136 -12.25 12.25 -0.93
C ARG A 136 -11.45 11.04 -1.36
N LEU A 137 -10.46 11.25 -2.22
CA LEU A 137 -9.62 10.18 -2.74
C LEU A 137 -8.25 10.16 -2.05
N VAL A 138 -7.89 8.99 -1.53
CA VAL A 138 -6.55 8.72 -0.98
C VAL A 138 -5.76 7.95 -2.03
N ALA A 139 -4.68 8.53 -2.55
CA ALA A 139 -3.78 7.83 -3.46
C ALA A 139 -2.86 6.89 -2.66
N LYS A 140 -2.91 5.59 -2.91
CA LYS A 140 -1.96 4.63 -2.35
C LYS A 140 -0.74 4.53 -3.26
N VAL A 141 0.40 4.99 -2.75
CA VAL A 141 1.70 4.92 -3.45
C VAL A 141 2.33 3.58 -3.13
N GLU A 142 2.23 2.67 -4.08
CA GLU A 142 2.59 1.25 -4.00
C GLU A 142 3.53 0.81 -5.12
N THR A 143 3.71 1.66 -6.16
CA THR A 143 4.43 1.30 -7.37
C THR A 143 5.53 2.31 -7.71
N MET A 144 6.55 1.86 -8.44
CA MET A 144 7.60 2.75 -8.93
C MET A 144 7.08 3.74 -9.98
N SER A 145 6.01 3.38 -10.71
CA SER A 145 5.32 4.31 -11.62
C SER A 145 4.71 5.49 -10.85
N ALA A 146 4.10 5.24 -9.68
CA ALA A 146 3.59 6.30 -8.81
C ALA A 146 4.71 7.22 -8.32
N ILE A 147 5.89 6.68 -8.02
CA ILE A 147 7.07 7.47 -7.61
C ILE A 147 7.55 8.39 -8.73
N ALA A 148 7.47 7.92 -9.99
CA ALA A 148 7.86 8.73 -11.15
C ALA A 148 6.88 9.90 -11.40
N GLY A 149 5.56 9.68 -11.20
CA GLY A 149 4.49 10.68 -11.38
C GLY A 149 4.02 11.35 -10.08
N LEU A 150 4.83 11.33 -9.01
CA LEU A 150 4.38 11.65 -7.66
C LEU A 150 3.81 13.07 -7.51
N ASP A 151 4.43 14.08 -8.16
CA ASP A 151 3.98 15.47 -8.07
C ASP A 151 2.55 15.65 -8.65
N GLU A 152 2.27 14.98 -9.77
CA GLU A 152 0.95 15.02 -10.40
C GLU A 152 -0.10 14.25 -9.58
N ILE A 153 0.30 13.12 -8.98
CA ILE A 153 -0.57 12.34 -8.09
C ILE A 153 -0.93 13.15 -6.84
N ILE A 154 0.06 13.78 -6.19
CA ILE A 154 -0.16 14.65 -5.03
C ILE A 154 -1.08 15.82 -5.38
N ALA A 155 -0.93 16.38 -6.59
CA ALA A 155 -1.77 17.48 -7.04
C ALA A 155 -3.24 17.09 -7.22
N GLU A 156 -3.53 15.84 -7.55
CA GLU A 156 -4.89 15.32 -7.81
C GLU A 156 -5.53 14.68 -6.57
N ALA A 157 -4.71 14.15 -5.64
CA ALA A 157 -5.18 13.44 -4.45
C ALA A 157 -5.69 14.40 -3.35
N ASP A 158 -6.67 13.94 -2.58
CA ASP A 158 -7.10 14.62 -1.35
C ASP A 158 -6.24 14.21 -0.13
N ALA A 159 -5.62 13.02 -0.20
CA ALA A 159 -4.59 12.54 0.71
C ALA A 159 -3.72 11.51 0.00
N VAL A 160 -2.54 11.22 0.54
CA VAL A 160 -1.62 10.20 0.03
C VAL A 160 -1.33 9.18 1.10
N MET A 161 -1.22 7.91 0.72
CA MET A 161 -0.79 6.83 1.62
C MET A 161 0.51 6.21 1.10
N VAL A 162 1.51 6.16 1.96
CA VAL A 162 2.73 5.40 1.74
C VAL A 162 2.48 3.97 2.18
N ALA A 163 2.18 3.08 1.23
CA ALA A 163 1.93 1.66 1.49
C ALA A 163 3.24 0.88 1.36
N ARG A 164 4.00 0.84 2.46
CA ARG A 164 5.40 0.36 2.47
C ARG A 164 5.55 -1.12 2.15
N GLY A 165 4.54 -1.93 2.47
CA GLY A 165 4.54 -3.36 2.16
C GLY A 165 4.64 -3.62 0.66
N ASP A 166 3.69 -3.09 -0.11
CA ASP A 166 3.64 -3.25 -1.57
C ASP A 166 4.80 -2.52 -2.25
N LEU A 167 5.12 -1.30 -1.79
CA LEU A 167 6.25 -0.55 -2.33
C LEU A 167 7.58 -1.29 -2.13
N GLY A 168 7.75 -2.01 -1.01
CA GLY A 168 8.93 -2.83 -0.73
C GLY A 168 9.04 -4.11 -1.57
N ILE A 169 7.99 -4.46 -2.33
CA ILE A 169 8.04 -5.52 -3.33
C ILE A 169 8.52 -4.96 -4.69
N GLU A 170 8.18 -3.70 -4.97
CA GLU A 170 8.49 -3.02 -6.23
C GLU A 170 9.92 -2.45 -6.30
N CYS A 171 10.59 -2.27 -5.18
CA CYS A 171 11.95 -1.70 -5.12
C CYS A 171 12.83 -2.42 -4.09
N PRO A 172 14.16 -2.24 -4.15
CA PRO A 172 15.05 -2.71 -3.09
C PRO A 172 14.60 -2.24 -1.71
N LEU A 173 14.60 -3.14 -0.73
CA LEU A 173 14.08 -2.87 0.61
C LEU A 173 14.75 -1.66 1.28
N GLU A 174 16.05 -1.47 1.01
CA GLU A 174 16.84 -0.32 1.48
C GLU A 174 16.37 1.03 0.92
N ASP A 175 15.64 1.04 -0.19
CA ASP A 175 15.12 2.27 -0.81
C ASP A 175 13.80 2.73 -0.15
N VAL A 176 13.04 1.82 0.45
CA VAL A 176 11.73 2.11 1.05
C VAL A 176 11.77 3.28 2.04
N PRO A 177 12.72 3.35 3.01
CA PRO A 177 12.80 4.49 3.94
C PRO A 177 13.08 5.82 3.23
N HIS A 178 13.87 5.80 2.16
CA HIS A 178 14.19 7.00 1.37
C HIS A 178 12.97 7.47 0.58
N LEU A 179 12.24 6.55 -0.03
CA LEU A 179 10.99 6.82 -0.75
C LEU A 179 9.92 7.36 0.19
N GLN A 180 9.73 6.75 1.37
CA GLN A 180 8.83 7.26 2.40
C GLN A 180 9.14 8.73 2.73
N LYS A 181 10.40 9.05 3.06
CA LYS A 181 10.80 10.42 3.39
C LYS A 181 10.58 11.39 2.22
N ARG A 182 10.81 10.95 1.00
CA ARG A 182 10.54 11.74 -0.20
C ARG A 182 9.06 12.03 -0.34
N ILE A 183 8.19 11.00 -0.26
CA ILE A 183 6.73 11.14 -0.39
C ILE A 183 6.20 12.06 0.69
N VAL A 184 6.53 11.78 1.97
CA VAL A 184 6.07 12.60 3.10
C VAL A 184 6.46 14.07 2.91
N ARG A 185 7.73 14.34 2.56
CA ARG A 185 8.21 15.71 2.33
C ARG A 185 7.43 16.42 1.21
N GLN A 186 7.22 15.76 0.05
CA GLN A 186 6.49 16.36 -1.07
C GLN A 186 5.03 16.62 -0.73
N CYS A 187 4.38 15.72 0.00
CA CYS A 187 3.02 15.91 0.50
C CYS A 187 2.94 17.11 1.46
N VAL A 188 3.86 17.19 2.41
CA VAL A 188 3.96 18.31 3.36
C VAL A 188 4.18 19.64 2.63
N GLU A 189 5.08 19.68 1.63
CA GLU A 189 5.33 20.87 0.81
C GLU A 189 4.10 21.28 0.00
N ALA A 190 3.33 20.33 -0.50
CA ALA A 190 2.10 20.55 -1.25
C ALA A 190 0.87 20.85 -0.35
N GLY A 191 0.96 20.60 0.96
CA GLY A 191 -0.15 20.71 1.89
C GLY A 191 -1.22 19.64 1.72
N VAL A 192 -0.82 18.46 1.28
CA VAL A 192 -1.69 17.29 1.12
C VAL A 192 -1.41 16.33 2.27
N PRO A 193 -2.45 15.90 3.01
CA PRO A 193 -2.28 14.96 4.12
C PRO A 193 -1.62 13.67 3.68
N VAL A 194 -0.71 13.12 4.51
CA VAL A 194 0.00 11.90 4.22
C VAL A 194 -0.13 10.88 5.35
N ILE A 195 -0.41 9.64 4.97
CA ILE A 195 -0.60 8.48 5.85
C ILE A 195 0.60 7.55 5.67
N THR A 196 1.29 7.19 6.75
CA THR A 196 2.29 6.12 6.72
C THR A 196 1.63 4.81 7.16
N ALA A 197 1.74 3.78 6.31
CA ALA A 197 1.00 2.53 6.44
C ALA A 197 1.90 1.30 6.36
N THR A 198 1.37 0.19 6.86
CA THR A 198 1.91 -1.17 6.84
C THR A 198 3.14 -1.39 7.72
N GLN A 199 3.19 -2.55 8.37
CA GLN A 199 4.33 -3.00 9.20
C GLN A 199 4.76 -2.00 10.28
N MET A 200 3.80 -1.32 10.92
CA MET A 200 4.09 -0.33 11.95
C MET A 200 4.41 -0.97 13.31
N MET A 201 3.63 -1.98 13.71
CA MET A 201 3.81 -2.75 14.94
C MET A 201 3.46 -4.23 14.71
N GLU A 202 3.96 -4.82 13.65
CA GLU A 202 3.64 -6.17 13.21
C GLU A 202 3.91 -7.23 14.28
N SER A 203 4.95 -7.04 15.09
CA SER A 203 5.23 -7.93 16.22
C SER A 203 4.06 -8.02 17.20
N MET A 204 3.25 -6.98 17.33
CA MET A 204 2.11 -6.95 18.23
C MET A 204 0.88 -7.73 17.71
N ILE A 205 0.95 -8.33 16.53
CA ILE A 205 -0.05 -9.34 16.13
C ILE A 205 -0.08 -10.48 17.16
N VAL A 206 1.08 -10.88 17.68
CA VAL A 206 1.20 -11.99 18.63
C VAL A 206 1.86 -11.58 19.95
N SER A 207 2.63 -10.50 19.99
CA SER A 207 3.41 -10.04 21.13
C SER A 207 2.67 -8.96 21.92
N PRO A 208 2.77 -8.91 23.25
CA PRO A 208 2.09 -7.88 24.06
C PRO A 208 2.77 -6.50 23.97
N SER A 209 3.93 -6.39 23.32
CA SER A 209 4.68 -5.15 23.17
C SER A 209 5.43 -5.12 21.84
N PRO A 210 5.63 -3.90 21.26
CA PRO A 210 6.38 -3.75 20.02
C PRO A 210 7.89 -3.93 20.25
N THR A 211 8.60 -4.16 19.17
CA THR A 211 10.07 -4.12 19.16
C THR A 211 10.58 -2.68 19.26
N ARG A 212 11.85 -2.51 19.64
CA ARG A 212 12.49 -1.19 19.65
C ARG A 212 12.61 -0.59 18.26
N ALA A 213 12.74 -1.42 17.22
CA ALA A 213 12.80 -0.99 15.84
C ALA A 213 11.46 -0.37 15.40
N GLU A 214 10.34 -1.04 15.73
CA GLU A 214 8.98 -0.52 15.44
C GLU A 214 8.69 0.78 16.17
N VAL A 215 9.08 0.90 17.44
CA VAL A 215 8.97 2.17 18.20
C VAL A 215 9.77 3.28 17.53
N SER A 216 10.99 2.98 17.07
CA SER A 216 11.83 3.94 16.34
C SER A 216 11.22 4.32 15.00
N ASP A 217 10.65 3.37 14.26
CA ASP A 217 10.03 3.60 12.96
C ASP A 217 8.81 4.53 13.07
N ILE A 218 7.90 4.27 14.03
CA ILE A 218 6.76 5.14 14.31
C ILE A 218 7.21 6.56 14.66
N ALA A 219 8.19 6.69 15.56
CA ALA A 219 8.70 8.00 15.95
C ALA A 219 9.31 8.74 14.75
N ASN A 220 10.07 8.04 13.90
CA ASN A 220 10.65 8.62 12.68
C ASN A 220 9.58 9.06 11.68
N ALA A 221 8.51 8.27 11.47
CA ALA A 221 7.40 8.68 10.61
C ALA A 221 6.76 9.99 11.09
N VAL A 222 6.58 10.13 12.42
CA VAL A 222 6.08 11.39 13.02
C VAL A 222 7.08 12.54 12.81
N PHE A 223 8.38 12.30 13.03
CA PHE A 223 9.43 13.32 12.80
C PHE A 223 9.55 13.73 11.33
N ASP A 224 9.26 12.83 10.40
CA ASP A 224 9.23 13.11 8.96
C ASP A 224 8.04 14.00 8.57
N GLY A 225 7.00 14.07 9.40
CA GLY A 225 5.83 14.92 9.21
C GLY A 225 4.60 14.20 8.67
N THR A 226 4.48 12.89 8.89
CA THR A 226 3.24 12.16 8.56
C THR A 226 2.05 12.72 9.34
N ASP A 227 0.88 12.83 8.70
CA ASP A 227 -0.35 13.31 9.33
C ASP A 227 -1.13 12.20 10.03
N ALA A 228 -0.96 10.96 9.56
CA ALA A 228 -1.60 9.81 10.16
C ALA A 228 -0.73 8.55 10.06
N LEU A 229 -0.96 7.62 10.98
CA LEU A 229 -0.35 6.30 11.03
C LEU A 229 -1.44 5.25 10.91
N MET A 230 -1.26 4.25 10.05
CA MET A 230 -2.26 3.21 9.84
C MET A 230 -1.80 1.89 10.45
N LEU A 231 -2.70 1.24 11.17
CA LEU A 231 -2.59 -0.16 11.61
C LEU A 231 -3.44 -1.05 10.70
N SER A 232 -2.97 -2.24 10.42
CA SER A 232 -3.63 -3.21 9.53
C SER A 232 -3.90 -4.52 10.28
N ALA A 233 -3.08 -5.54 10.03
CA ALA A 233 -3.20 -6.87 10.66
C ALA A 233 -3.09 -6.78 12.18
N GLU A 234 -2.31 -5.86 12.71
CA GLU A 234 -2.11 -5.62 14.13
C GLU A 234 -3.43 -5.40 14.89
N THR A 235 -4.42 -4.80 14.21
CA THR A 235 -5.76 -4.57 14.78
C THR A 235 -6.83 -5.48 14.20
N ALA A 236 -6.64 -6.03 13.00
CA ALA A 236 -7.62 -6.88 12.33
C ALA A 236 -7.60 -8.31 12.85
N VAL A 237 -6.41 -8.87 13.12
CA VAL A 237 -6.19 -10.25 13.55
C VAL A 237 -5.28 -10.36 14.78
N GLY A 238 -4.77 -9.22 15.29
CA GLY A 238 -3.90 -9.20 16.45
C GLY A 238 -4.56 -9.65 17.75
N ALA A 239 -3.76 -10.15 18.69
CA ALA A 239 -4.22 -10.69 19.96
C ALA A 239 -4.89 -9.64 20.86
N ASP A 240 -4.41 -8.38 20.84
CA ASP A 240 -4.98 -7.27 21.62
C ASP A 240 -4.97 -5.96 20.81
N PRO A 241 -5.98 -5.74 19.94
CA PRO A 241 -6.05 -4.55 19.08
C PRO A 241 -6.13 -3.24 19.88
N VAL A 242 -6.70 -3.27 21.08
CA VAL A 242 -6.81 -2.08 21.93
C VAL A 242 -5.45 -1.67 22.50
N ALA A 243 -4.65 -2.64 22.96
CA ALA A 243 -3.28 -2.38 23.41
C ALA A 243 -2.40 -1.86 22.27
N VAL A 244 -2.56 -2.39 21.05
CA VAL A 244 -1.83 -1.92 19.86
C VAL A 244 -2.11 -0.43 19.61
N VAL A 245 -3.38 -0.03 19.52
CA VAL A 245 -3.77 1.37 19.30
C VAL A 245 -3.25 2.28 20.42
N ARG A 246 -3.40 1.85 21.68
CA ARG A 246 -2.90 2.63 22.84
C ARG A 246 -1.38 2.80 22.80
N THR A 247 -0.67 1.79 22.36
CA THR A 247 0.80 1.83 22.27
C THR A 247 1.24 2.77 21.16
N MET A 248 0.62 2.69 19.96
CA MET A 248 0.88 3.64 18.88
C MET A 248 0.63 5.08 19.32
N ASN A 249 -0.50 5.32 19.98
CA ASN A 249 -0.85 6.66 20.49
C ASN A 249 0.22 7.21 21.47
N ARG A 250 0.75 6.37 22.37
CA ARG A 250 1.81 6.80 23.30
C ARG A 250 3.12 7.13 22.57
N ILE A 251 3.48 6.32 21.56
CA ILE A 251 4.73 6.54 20.79
C ILE A 251 4.60 7.81 19.98
N ALA A 252 3.51 7.95 19.22
CA ALA A 252 3.26 9.13 18.39
C ALA A 252 3.20 10.41 19.24
N GLY A 253 2.40 10.42 20.32
CA GLY A 253 2.28 11.58 21.20
C GLY A 253 3.61 11.94 21.87
N ARG A 254 4.46 10.96 22.23
CA ARG A 254 5.80 11.25 22.75
C ARG A 254 6.72 11.85 21.65
N ALA A 255 6.67 11.32 20.44
CA ALA A 255 7.42 11.85 19.31
C ALA A 255 6.99 13.29 19.00
N GLU A 256 5.71 13.60 19.03
CA GLU A 256 5.17 14.95 18.81
C GLU A 256 5.71 15.98 19.81
N THR A 257 5.90 15.61 21.08
CA THR A 257 6.43 16.53 22.09
C THR A 257 7.88 16.92 21.83
N GLU A 258 8.66 16.09 21.13
CA GLU A 258 10.07 16.33 20.78
C GLU A 258 10.20 16.87 19.35
N ALA A 259 9.19 16.68 18.50
CA ALA A 259 9.22 17.14 17.13
C ALA A 259 9.22 18.68 17.08
N ASN A 260 10.15 19.24 16.30
CA ASN A 260 10.31 20.69 16.18
C ASN A 260 9.28 21.29 15.20
N TYR A 261 7.97 20.95 15.38
CA TYR A 261 6.85 21.38 14.53
C TYR A 261 6.78 22.91 14.36
N ARG A 262 7.26 23.69 15.35
CA ARG A 262 7.31 25.14 15.25
C ARG A 262 8.27 25.62 14.15
N GLN A 263 9.37 24.91 13.94
CA GLN A 263 10.30 25.22 12.84
C GLN A 263 9.74 24.77 11.49
N TRP A 264 8.98 23.68 11.46
CA TRP A 264 8.28 23.19 10.27
C TRP A 264 7.15 24.14 9.87
N GLY A 265 6.29 24.53 10.80
CA GLY A 265 5.23 25.51 10.55
C GLY A 265 5.74 26.83 10.01
N ALA A 266 6.91 27.30 10.49
CA ALA A 266 7.54 28.52 9.98
C ALA A 266 8.09 28.36 8.55
N ARG A 267 8.49 27.16 8.14
CA ARG A 267 8.90 26.85 6.75
C ARG A 267 7.68 26.68 5.83
N LEU A 268 6.65 25.98 6.29
CA LEU A 268 5.42 25.67 5.53
C LEU A 268 4.47 26.87 5.42
N GLY A 269 4.40 27.74 6.42
CA GLY A 269 3.54 28.93 6.40
C GLY A 269 3.86 29.92 5.26
N ARG A 270 4.96 29.71 4.53
CA ARG A 270 5.30 30.47 3.32
C ARG A 270 4.75 29.86 2.03
N VAL A 271 4.35 28.59 2.02
CA VAL A 271 3.94 27.86 0.79
C VAL A 271 2.42 27.68 0.71
N GLN A 272 1.68 27.66 1.81
CA GLN A 272 0.28 27.23 1.86
C GLN A 272 -0.79 28.32 1.82
N ARG A 273 -0.60 29.40 1.11
CA ARG A 273 -1.67 30.39 0.97
C ARG A 273 -2.62 30.08 -0.19
N GLY A 274 -3.38 29.01 -0.18
CA GLY A 274 -4.38 28.92 -1.22
C GLY A 274 -5.28 27.70 -1.38
N ARG A 275 -5.04 26.58 -0.72
CA ARG A 275 -5.73 25.33 -1.10
C ARG A 275 -6.90 24.87 -0.19
N TRP A 276 -6.99 25.36 1.05
CA TRP A 276 -8.10 25.03 1.95
C TRP A 276 -8.66 26.30 2.61
N PRO A 277 -9.98 26.51 2.63
CA PRO A 277 -10.56 27.54 3.48
C PRO A 277 -10.32 27.15 4.94
N ARG A 278 -9.34 27.74 5.60
CA ARG A 278 -9.15 27.61 7.04
C ARG A 278 -10.31 28.31 7.73
N SER A 279 -11.07 27.58 8.55
CA SER A 279 -11.80 28.25 9.64
C SER A 279 -10.75 28.89 10.55
N GLU A 280 -10.95 30.14 10.93
CA GLU A 280 -9.99 30.94 11.68
C GLU A 280 -9.67 30.45 13.10
N GLU A 281 -10.20 29.26 13.50
CA GLU A 281 -10.08 28.69 14.84
C GLU A 281 -8.96 27.64 15.00
N HIS A 282 -8.22 27.27 13.97
CA HIS A 282 -7.12 26.31 14.09
C HIS A 282 -5.76 27.01 14.06
N THR A 283 -5.47 27.75 15.12
CA THR A 283 -4.12 28.20 15.43
C THR A 283 -3.33 27.08 16.10
N SER A 284 -2.32 26.58 15.40
CA SER A 284 -1.02 26.14 15.91
C SER A 284 -0.86 24.80 16.63
N GLU A 285 -1.88 23.98 16.84
CA GLU A 285 -1.73 22.64 17.41
C GLU A 285 -2.61 21.65 16.65
N LEU A 286 -2.09 21.08 15.55
CA LEU A 286 -2.69 19.89 14.95
C LEU A 286 -2.04 18.68 15.62
N PRO A 287 -2.71 18.01 16.57
CA PRO A 287 -2.30 16.68 16.97
C PRO A 287 -2.43 15.75 15.76
N VAL A 288 -1.53 14.77 15.66
CA VAL A 288 -1.70 13.69 14.68
C VAL A 288 -3.10 13.11 14.90
N THR A 289 -3.98 13.36 13.94
CA THR A 289 -5.35 12.86 14.04
C THR A 289 -5.30 11.39 13.69
N PHE A 290 -5.57 10.52 14.67
CA PHE A 290 -5.75 9.10 14.41
C PHE A 290 -6.97 8.92 13.53
N LEU A 291 -6.75 8.90 12.24
CA LEU A 291 -7.76 8.45 11.31
C LEU A 291 -7.85 6.93 11.47
N TYR A 292 -8.90 6.45 12.15
CA TYR A 292 -9.29 5.05 12.10
C TYR A 292 -9.81 4.75 10.69
N LEU A 293 -8.90 4.72 9.72
CA LEU A 293 -9.20 4.15 8.42
C LEU A 293 -9.18 2.64 8.62
N VAL A 294 -10.31 2.07 9.03
CA VAL A 294 -10.55 0.65 8.82
C VAL A 294 -10.79 0.50 7.32
N CYS A 295 -9.72 0.50 6.55
CA CYS A 295 -9.75 0.09 5.16
C CYS A 295 -10.02 -1.41 5.09
N ARG A 296 -11.28 -1.78 5.28
CA ARG A 296 -11.80 -3.09 4.90
C ARG A 296 -12.27 -3.04 3.45
N LEU A 297 -11.37 -2.69 2.54
CA LEU A 297 -11.53 -2.90 1.11
C LEU A 297 -10.49 -3.91 0.62
N LEU A 298 -10.17 -4.89 1.47
CA LEU A 298 -9.82 -6.22 1.01
C LEU A 298 -11.11 -7.02 1.11
N LEU A 299 -11.95 -6.91 0.12
CA LEU A 299 -12.93 -7.94 -0.16
C LEU A 299 -12.12 -9.18 -0.51
N GLU A 300 -11.84 -10.00 0.50
CA GLU A 300 -11.52 -11.38 0.27
C GLU A 300 -12.67 -11.95 -0.58
N LYS A 301 -12.43 -12.09 -1.87
CA LYS A 301 -13.29 -12.90 -2.72
C LYS A 301 -13.22 -14.30 -2.15
N LYS A 302 -14.31 -14.73 -1.52
CA LYS A 302 -14.56 -16.15 -1.18
C LYS A 302 -14.62 -16.99 -2.43
#